data_7fbd46b8facae6e8d2fc7424ec7fef1c
#
_entry.id   7fbd46b8facae6e8d2fc7424ec7fef1c
#
_cell.length_a   1.000
_cell.length_b   1.000
_cell.length_c   1.000
_cell.angle_alpha   90.00
_cell.angle_beta   90.00
_cell.angle_gamma   90.00
#
_symmetry.space_group_name_H-M   'P 1'
#
loop_
_entity.id
_entity.type
_entity.pdbx_description
1 polymer ?
#
loop_
_entity_poly.entity_id
_entity_poly.type
_entity_poly.pdbx_seq_one_letter_code
_entity_poly.pdbx_strand_id
1 'polypeptide(L)'
;KEKSYELAETKMQKMTVEKLLEVSGKTANDFDCIMGGDLQNQIFATSFCAREFDIPFFGLYGACSTFGEGLCAGGLFIESGNFKKIIVVTSSHFSSAERNYRFPLELGNQRTPLSQWTVTASGAVTLSDEKYKDFAPKITAITVGKVVDFGVTDANNMGAAMAPAAADTLKTHFSDLSRSPDYYDAIFTGDLGIFGHELCAHLLLNDGIT
;
A
#
# COMPACT_ATOMS: atom_id res chain seq x y z
N LYS A 1 24.01 6.12 9.16
CA LYS A 1 23.86 6.98 7.96
C LYS A 1 24.26 6.17 6.74
N GLU A 2 23.35 6.02 5.78
CA GLU A 2 23.59 5.25 4.56
C GLU A 2 24.23 6.15 3.47
N LYS A 3 24.80 5.52 2.46
CA LYS A 3 25.52 6.21 1.36
C LYS A 3 24.57 6.79 0.31
N SER A 4 23.33 6.30 0.23
CA SER A 4 22.31 6.81 -0.68
C SER A 4 20.92 6.71 -0.05
N TYR A 5 19.94 7.39 -0.63
CA TYR A 5 18.54 7.36 -0.18
C TYR A 5 17.91 5.98 -0.40
N GLU A 6 18.28 5.31 -1.48
CA GLU A 6 17.81 3.96 -1.81
C GLU A 6 18.30 2.94 -0.77
N LEU A 7 19.57 3.02 -0.39
CA LEU A 7 20.11 2.16 0.68
C LEU A 7 19.47 2.48 2.03
N ALA A 8 19.14 3.74 2.29
CA ALA A 8 18.43 4.13 3.52
C ALA A 8 17.02 3.52 3.55
N GLU A 9 16.30 3.55 2.44
CA GLU A 9 14.97 2.94 2.31
C GLU A 9 15.03 1.42 2.46
N THR A 10 15.95 0.75 1.75
CA THR A 10 16.19 -0.71 1.88
C THR A 10 16.44 -1.10 3.34
N LYS A 11 17.29 -0.36 4.03
CA LYS A 11 17.60 -0.63 5.44
C LYS A 11 16.39 -0.41 6.34
N MET A 12 15.64 0.67 6.12
CA MET A 12 14.43 0.95 6.88
C MET A 12 13.40 -0.18 6.72
N GLN A 13 13.17 -0.65 5.50
CA GLN A 13 12.27 -1.75 5.22
C GLN A 13 12.75 -3.06 5.87
N LYS A 14 14.05 -3.37 5.77
CA LYS A 14 14.65 -4.52 6.47
C LYS A 14 14.41 -4.46 7.97
N MET A 15 14.70 -3.32 8.62
CA MET A 15 14.45 -3.12 10.05
C MET A 15 12.96 -3.29 10.41
N THR A 16 12.04 -2.92 9.51
CA THR A 16 10.61 -3.11 9.70
C THR A 16 10.25 -4.58 9.72
N VAL A 17 10.77 -5.38 8.79
CA VAL A 17 10.54 -6.84 8.77
C VAL A 17 11.21 -7.49 9.98
N GLU A 18 12.44 -7.13 10.33
CA GLU A 18 13.12 -7.64 11.53
C GLU A 18 12.30 -7.34 12.80
N LYS A 19 11.75 -6.13 12.90
CA LYS A 19 10.88 -5.76 14.03
C LYS A 19 9.57 -6.55 14.04
N LEU A 20 8.98 -6.80 12.88
CA LEU A 20 7.79 -7.65 12.75
C LEU A 20 8.08 -9.08 13.26
N LEU A 21 9.21 -9.66 12.85
CA LEU A 21 9.64 -10.99 13.30
C LEU A 21 9.87 -11.01 14.82
N GLU A 22 10.56 -10.01 15.36
CA GLU A 22 10.78 -9.87 16.81
C GLU A 22 9.46 -9.82 17.59
N VAL A 23 8.53 -8.93 17.22
CA VAL A 23 7.27 -8.77 17.98
C VAL A 23 6.30 -9.93 17.81
N SER A 24 6.40 -10.66 16.69
CA SER A 24 5.61 -11.89 16.48
C SER A 24 6.23 -13.13 17.14
N GLY A 25 7.49 -13.06 17.57
CA GLY A 25 8.23 -14.20 18.10
C GLY A 25 8.50 -15.26 17.02
N LYS A 26 8.58 -14.85 15.74
CA LYS A 26 8.77 -15.72 14.57
C LYS A 26 10.12 -15.46 13.92
N THR A 27 10.52 -16.40 13.08
CA THR A 27 11.68 -16.31 12.18
C THR A 27 11.19 -16.20 10.73
N ALA A 28 12.05 -15.85 9.80
CA ALA A 28 11.70 -15.81 8.39
C ALA A 28 11.17 -17.17 7.88
N ASN A 29 11.74 -18.25 8.36
CA ASN A 29 11.37 -19.62 7.97
C ASN A 29 9.93 -20.03 8.41
N ASP A 30 9.29 -19.25 9.26
CA ASP A 30 7.90 -19.47 9.65
C ASP A 30 6.90 -18.94 8.63
N PHE A 31 7.38 -18.27 7.56
CA PHE A 31 6.57 -17.64 6.53
C PHE A 31 6.81 -18.29 5.17
N ASP A 32 5.74 -18.41 4.40
CA ASP A 32 5.77 -18.99 3.06
C ASP A 32 6.34 -18.02 2.02
N CYS A 33 6.13 -16.73 2.21
CA CYS A 33 6.69 -15.69 1.35
C CYS A 33 6.63 -14.28 1.97
N ILE A 34 7.37 -13.36 1.34
CA ILE A 34 7.21 -11.91 1.47
C ILE A 34 6.50 -11.38 0.23
N MET A 35 5.49 -10.54 0.42
CA MET A 35 4.88 -9.71 -0.61
C MET A 35 5.15 -8.26 -0.30
N GLY A 36 5.51 -7.47 -1.29
CA GLY A 36 5.70 -6.05 -1.03
C GLY A 36 6.28 -5.27 -2.18
N GLY A 37 6.39 -3.98 -1.95
CA GLY A 37 6.90 -3.04 -2.92
C GLY A 37 7.22 -1.69 -2.29
N ASP A 38 7.78 -0.83 -3.12
CA ASP A 38 8.15 0.53 -2.79
C ASP A 38 7.84 1.44 -3.99
N LEU A 39 8.17 2.74 -3.89
CA LEU A 39 7.88 3.71 -4.93
C LEU A 39 9.01 3.84 -5.97
N GLN A 40 10.11 3.13 -5.80
CA GLN A 40 11.22 3.21 -6.73
C GLN A 40 10.95 2.35 -7.97
N ASN A 41 11.49 2.77 -9.09
CA ASN A 41 11.38 1.99 -10.32
C ASN A 41 11.93 0.56 -10.10
N GLN A 42 11.15 -0.43 -10.53
CA GLN A 42 11.40 -1.86 -10.35
C GLN A 42 11.48 -2.34 -8.88
N ILE A 43 10.83 -1.62 -7.95
CA ILE A 43 10.77 -1.98 -6.52
C ILE A 43 12.15 -2.31 -5.94
N PHE A 44 13.08 -1.39 -6.15
CA PHE A 44 14.49 -1.58 -5.83
C PHE A 44 14.72 -1.88 -4.34
N ALA A 45 14.15 -1.05 -3.45
CA ALA A 45 14.36 -1.19 -2.02
C ALA A 45 13.81 -2.52 -1.50
N THR A 46 12.63 -2.91 -1.96
CA THR A 46 11.96 -4.15 -1.53
C THR A 46 12.69 -5.39 -2.03
N SER A 47 13.17 -5.38 -3.27
CA SER A 47 13.93 -6.51 -3.82
C SER A 47 15.21 -6.78 -3.03
N PHE A 48 15.95 -5.73 -2.68
CA PHE A 48 17.15 -5.86 -1.86
C PHE A 48 16.84 -6.19 -0.39
N CYS A 49 15.73 -5.72 0.14
CA CYS A 49 15.24 -6.11 1.46
C CYS A 49 14.88 -7.60 1.49
N ALA A 50 14.07 -8.08 0.55
CA ALA A 50 13.61 -9.46 0.50
C ALA A 50 14.76 -10.47 0.40
N ARG A 51 15.81 -10.13 -0.34
CA ARG A 51 17.04 -10.95 -0.45
C ARG A 51 17.67 -11.32 0.92
N GLU A 52 17.48 -10.47 1.93
CA GLU A 52 18.10 -10.66 3.25
C GLU A 52 17.40 -11.75 4.09
N PHE A 53 16.21 -12.20 3.68
CA PHE A 53 15.39 -13.12 4.48
C PHE A 53 15.34 -14.56 3.94
N ASP A 54 15.86 -14.79 2.74
CA ASP A 54 15.97 -16.11 2.10
C ASP A 54 14.64 -16.91 2.06
N ILE A 55 13.53 -16.21 1.78
CA ILE A 55 12.21 -16.81 1.58
C ILE A 55 11.62 -16.31 0.25
N PRO A 56 10.65 -17.03 -0.36
CA PRO A 56 10.01 -16.62 -1.60
C PRO A 56 9.52 -15.18 -1.56
N PHE A 57 9.66 -14.46 -2.67
CA PHE A 57 9.29 -13.06 -2.77
C PHE A 57 8.38 -12.80 -3.97
N PHE A 58 7.27 -12.11 -3.71
CA PHE A 58 6.36 -11.55 -4.72
C PHE A 58 6.46 -10.03 -4.70
N GLY A 59 7.12 -9.48 -5.73
CA GLY A 59 7.23 -8.04 -5.91
C GLY A 59 5.94 -7.45 -6.43
N LEU A 60 5.43 -6.42 -5.75
CA LEU A 60 4.22 -5.67 -6.10
C LEU A 60 4.60 -4.26 -6.52
N TYR A 61 4.07 -3.78 -7.63
CA TYR A 61 4.39 -2.46 -8.14
C TYR A 61 3.13 -1.62 -8.36
N GLY A 62 2.38 -1.43 -7.29
CA GLY A 62 1.14 -0.66 -7.26
C GLY A 62 1.28 0.75 -6.69
N ALA A 63 2.50 1.22 -6.42
CA ALA A 63 2.78 2.50 -5.77
C ALA A 63 1.92 2.68 -4.49
N CYS A 64 1.03 3.68 -4.44
CA CYS A 64 0.19 3.96 -3.27
C CYS A 64 -0.80 2.82 -2.95
N SER A 65 -1.12 1.94 -3.90
CA SER A 65 -2.01 0.79 -3.70
C SER A 65 -1.28 -0.48 -3.24
N THR A 66 0.06 -0.50 -3.22
CA THR A 66 0.86 -1.71 -2.97
C THR A 66 0.50 -2.42 -1.67
N PHE A 67 0.23 -1.67 -0.60
CA PHE A 67 -0.15 -2.31 0.67
C PHE A 67 -1.53 -2.99 0.57
N GLY A 68 -2.53 -2.33 0.01
CA GLY A 68 -3.85 -2.90 -0.25
C GLY A 68 -3.79 -4.10 -1.20
N GLU A 69 -2.99 -4.00 -2.28
CA GLU A 69 -2.72 -5.08 -3.22
C GLU A 69 -2.10 -6.29 -2.51
N GLY A 70 -1.12 -6.06 -1.63
CA GLY A 70 -0.49 -7.11 -0.83
C GLY A 70 -1.46 -7.80 0.12
N LEU A 71 -2.37 -7.05 0.77
CA LEU A 71 -3.42 -7.63 1.61
C LEU A 71 -4.40 -8.46 0.77
N CYS A 72 -4.81 -7.96 -0.39
CA CYS A 72 -5.72 -8.68 -1.30
C CYS A 72 -5.07 -9.97 -1.83
N ALA A 73 -3.90 -9.85 -2.43
CA ALA A 73 -3.19 -11.01 -3.01
C ALA A 73 -2.82 -12.04 -1.93
N GLY A 74 -2.27 -11.58 -0.80
CA GLY A 74 -1.91 -12.46 0.32
C GLY A 74 -3.12 -13.15 0.92
N GLY A 75 -4.24 -12.44 1.08
CA GLY A 75 -5.50 -13.03 1.55
C GLY A 75 -6.02 -14.11 0.60
N LEU A 76 -6.01 -13.87 -0.72
CA LEU A 76 -6.39 -14.85 -1.73
C LEU A 76 -5.44 -16.06 -1.76
N PHE A 77 -4.14 -15.85 -1.57
CA PHE A 77 -3.17 -16.95 -1.51
C PHE A 77 -3.41 -17.85 -0.30
N ILE A 78 -3.71 -17.26 0.87
CA ILE A 78 -4.04 -18.01 2.08
C ILE A 78 -5.37 -18.75 1.89
N GLU A 79 -6.40 -18.09 1.35
CA GLU A 79 -7.72 -18.69 1.09
C GLU A 79 -7.62 -19.88 0.10
N SER A 80 -6.64 -19.85 -0.82
CA SER A 80 -6.38 -20.99 -1.72
C SER A 80 -5.90 -22.25 -1.02
N GLY A 81 -5.48 -22.14 0.26
CA GLY A 81 -4.92 -23.24 1.05
C GLY A 81 -3.46 -23.59 0.73
N ASN A 82 -2.82 -22.89 -0.22
CA ASN A 82 -1.43 -23.16 -0.61
C ASN A 82 -0.41 -22.39 0.25
N PHE A 83 -0.84 -21.31 0.88
CA PHE A 83 -0.04 -20.47 1.76
C PHE A 83 -0.72 -20.38 3.12
N LYS A 84 0.07 -20.34 4.18
CA LYS A 84 -0.43 -20.22 5.56
C LYS A 84 -0.03 -18.93 6.24
N LYS A 85 1.17 -18.45 5.97
CA LYS A 85 1.72 -17.26 6.61
C LYS A 85 2.50 -16.42 5.60
N ILE A 86 2.11 -15.17 5.47
CA ILE A 86 2.68 -14.24 4.49
C ILE A 86 3.06 -12.95 5.21
N ILE A 87 4.23 -12.40 4.89
CA ILE A 87 4.61 -11.05 5.29
C ILE A 87 4.21 -10.10 4.16
N VAL A 88 3.46 -9.05 4.47
CA VAL A 88 3.22 -7.92 3.55
C VAL A 88 4.00 -6.72 4.07
N VAL A 89 4.87 -6.15 3.24
CA VAL A 89 5.73 -5.03 3.61
C VAL A 89 5.76 -3.97 2.52
N THR A 90 5.68 -2.70 2.92
CA THR A 90 5.83 -1.57 2.00
C THR A 90 6.72 -0.50 2.62
N SER A 91 7.33 0.30 1.78
CA SER A 91 8.10 1.47 2.20
C SER A 91 8.00 2.59 1.20
N SER A 92 8.36 3.77 1.64
CA SER A 92 8.69 4.92 0.82
C SER A 92 9.74 5.78 1.50
N HIS A 93 10.55 6.45 0.70
CA HIS A 93 11.49 7.45 1.19
C HIS A 93 11.35 8.70 0.33
N PHE A 94 11.13 9.85 0.97
CA PHE A 94 10.89 11.12 0.27
C PHE A 94 11.89 11.36 -0.87
N SER A 95 13.17 11.37 -0.57
CA SER A 95 14.18 11.76 -1.56
C SER A 95 14.34 10.75 -2.70
N SER A 96 14.21 9.45 -2.45
CA SER A 96 14.28 8.43 -3.51
C SER A 96 13.04 8.47 -4.41
N ALA A 97 11.86 8.60 -3.83
CA ALA A 97 10.60 8.66 -4.57
C ALA A 97 10.44 9.97 -5.35
N GLU A 98 10.64 11.13 -4.70
CA GLU A 98 10.47 12.42 -5.36
C GLU A 98 11.46 12.62 -6.50
N ARG A 99 12.68 12.10 -6.40
CA ARG A 99 13.64 12.10 -7.49
C ARG A 99 13.18 11.29 -8.71
N ASN A 100 12.41 10.24 -8.50
CA ASN A 100 11.83 9.46 -9.60
C ASN A 100 10.63 10.15 -10.23
N TYR A 101 9.78 10.79 -9.44
CA TYR A 101 8.53 11.36 -9.93
C TYR A 101 8.65 12.84 -10.33
N ARG A 102 9.51 13.59 -9.65
CA ARG A 102 9.66 15.05 -9.83
C ARG A 102 11.14 15.41 -9.90
N PHE A 103 11.81 14.98 -10.95
CA PHE A 103 13.21 15.33 -11.20
C PHE A 103 13.33 16.71 -11.85
N PRO A 104 14.29 17.56 -11.45
CA PRO A 104 15.24 17.35 -10.34
C PRO A 104 14.55 17.39 -8.95
N LEU A 105 15.25 16.87 -7.91
CA LEU A 105 14.70 16.74 -6.57
C LEU A 105 14.19 18.08 -5.99
N GLU A 106 14.77 19.18 -6.37
CA GLU A 106 14.35 20.53 -5.96
C GLU A 106 12.90 20.84 -6.37
N LEU A 107 12.40 20.25 -7.45
CA LEU A 107 10.99 20.37 -7.84
C LEU A 107 10.07 19.65 -6.86
N GLY A 108 10.50 18.54 -6.29
CA GLY A 108 9.76 17.81 -5.26
C GLY A 108 9.58 18.60 -3.96
N ASN A 109 10.43 19.60 -3.72
CA ASN A 109 10.32 20.49 -2.58
C ASN A 109 9.37 21.69 -2.81
N GLN A 110 8.98 21.95 -4.05
CA GLN A 110 8.02 22.99 -4.40
C GLN A 110 6.60 22.48 -4.19
N ARG A 111 5.92 23.05 -3.20
CA ARG A 111 4.62 22.59 -2.77
C ARG A 111 3.52 23.52 -3.23
N THR A 112 2.62 23.00 -4.04
CA THR A 112 1.34 23.66 -4.32
C THR A 112 0.28 23.15 -3.33
N PRO A 113 -0.87 23.84 -3.17
CA PRO A 113 -1.98 23.34 -2.35
C PRO A 113 -2.51 21.96 -2.75
N LEU A 114 -2.31 21.57 -4.02
CA LEU A 114 -2.73 20.27 -4.57
C LEU A 114 -1.69 19.16 -4.36
N SER A 115 -0.47 19.52 -3.96
CA SER A 115 0.64 18.56 -3.86
C SER A 115 0.57 17.77 -2.57
N GLN A 116 0.87 16.48 -2.67
CA GLN A 116 1.14 15.58 -1.56
C GLN A 116 2.64 15.29 -1.51
N TRP A 117 3.19 15.13 -0.32
CA TRP A 117 4.58 14.74 -0.13
C TRP A 117 4.68 13.25 0.18
N THR A 118 5.65 12.62 -0.44
CA THR A 118 6.01 11.24 -0.09
C THR A 118 6.50 11.20 1.36
N VAL A 119 5.88 10.35 2.16
CA VAL A 119 6.30 10.07 3.54
C VAL A 119 7.52 9.17 3.53
N THR A 120 8.46 9.41 4.44
CA THR A 120 9.56 8.47 4.70
C THR A 120 9.14 7.53 5.81
N ALA A 121 8.68 6.34 5.45
CA ALA A 121 8.19 5.33 6.38
C ALA A 121 8.24 3.93 5.77
N SER A 122 8.16 2.92 6.63
CA SER A 122 7.95 1.53 6.25
C SER A 122 6.99 0.87 7.23
N GLY A 123 6.11 0.02 6.70
CA GLY A 123 5.16 -0.75 7.48
C GLY A 123 5.09 -2.20 7.01
N ALA A 124 4.88 -3.12 7.96
CA ALA A 124 4.70 -4.52 7.64
C ALA A 124 3.62 -5.15 8.53
N VAL A 125 2.92 -6.13 7.96
CA VAL A 125 1.97 -6.98 8.68
C VAL A 125 2.18 -8.45 8.32
N THR A 126 1.71 -9.33 9.20
CA THR A 126 1.59 -10.76 8.87
C THR A 126 0.15 -11.10 8.55
N LEU A 127 -0.04 -11.88 7.49
CA LEU A 127 -1.31 -12.55 7.21
C LEU A 127 -1.17 -14.02 7.58
N SER A 128 -2.22 -14.60 8.14
CA SER A 128 -2.24 -16.02 8.54
C SER A 128 -3.66 -16.57 8.50
N ASP A 129 -3.80 -17.87 8.20
CA ASP A 129 -5.03 -18.65 8.40
C ASP A 129 -5.26 -18.99 9.88
N GLU A 130 -4.22 -18.89 10.71
CA GLU A 130 -4.29 -19.14 12.13
C GLU A 130 -4.72 -17.89 12.91
N LYS A 131 -5.59 -18.04 13.87
CA LYS A 131 -5.95 -16.97 14.80
C LYS A 131 -4.78 -16.67 15.73
N TYR A 132 -4.15 -15.50 15.54
CA TYR A 132 -3.00 -15.11 16.36
C TYR A 132 -3.39 -14.73 17.80
N LYS A 133 -4.46 -13.93 17.96
CA LYS A 133 -5.03 -13.48 19.25
C LYS A 133 -6.52 -13.20 19.08
N ASP A 134 -7.27 -13.18 20.19
CA ASP A 134 -8.73 -12.96 20.14
C ASP A 134 -9.12 -11.60 19.51
N PHE A 135 -8.26 -10.59 19.62
CA PHE A 135 -8.48 -9.24 19.10
C PHE A 135 -7.75 -8.96 17.77
N ALA A 136 -7.12 -9.96 17.15
CA ALA A 136 -6.45 -9.77 15.88
C ALA A 136 -7.47 -9.38 14.77
N PRO A 137 -7.20 -8.33 13.98
CA PRO A 137 -8.04 -7.97 12.84
C PRO A 137 -8.18 -9.14 11.86
N LYS A 138 -9.33 -9.21 11.20
CA LYS A 138 -9.60 -10.24 10.18
C LYS A 138 -9.93 -9.57 8.85
N ILE A 139 -9.39 -10.11 7.76
CA ILE A 139 -9.87 -9.81 6.41
C ILE A 139 -11.14 -10.62 6.21
N THR A 140 -12.28 -9.97 6.10
CA THR A 140 -13.59 -10.62 5.96
C THR A 140 -14.13 -10.56 4.55
N ALA A 141 -13.61 -9.65 3.71
CA ALA A 141 -13.98 -9.52 2.31
C ALA A 141 -12.83 -8.84 1.55
N ILE A 142 -12.74 -9.12 0.28
CA ILE A 142 -11.76 -8.55 -0.65
C ILE A 142 -12.50 -8.11 -1.91
N THR A 143 -12.26 -6.86 -2.32
CA THR A 143 -12.71 -6.34 -3.62
C THR A 143 -11.47 -5.89 -4.39
N VAL A 144 -11.22 -6.53 -5.52
CA VAL A 144 -10.07 -6.19 -6.37
C VAL A 144 -10.46 -5.02 -7.25
N GLY A 145 -9.74 -3.91 -7.13
CA GLY A 145 -9.94 -2.71 -7.94
C GLY A 145 -9.41 -2.88 -9.37
N LYS A 146 -9.72 -1.93 -10.20
CA LYS A 146 -9.22 -1.83 -11.58
C LYS A 146 -8.53 -0.48 -11.81
N VAL A 147 -7.80 -0.38 -12.91
CA VAL A 147 -7.26 0.91 -13.37
C VAL A 147 -8.41 1.81 -13.83
N VAL A 148 -8.48 3.02 -13.26
CA VAL A 148 -9.42 4.06 -13.66
C VAL A 148 -8.62 5.30 -14.01
N ASP A 149 -8.69 5.74 -15.27
CA ASP A 149 -7.92 6.88 -15.77
C ASP A 149 -8.88 7.98 -16.26
N PHE A 150 -8.81 9.14 -15.61
CA PHE A 150 -9.52 10.35 -15.99
C PHE A 150 -8.65 11.33 -16.81
N GLY A 151 -7.49 10.88 -17.29
CA GLY A 151 -6.59 11.67 -18.12
C GLY A 151 -5.86 12.78 -17.37
N VAL A 152 -5.69 12.66 -16.06
CA VAL A 152 -4.96 13.65 -15.24
C VAL A 152 -3.47 13.52 -15.51
N THR A 153 -2.85 14.59 -16.01
CA THR A 153 -1.42 14.61 -16.39
C THR A 153 -0.56 15.49 -15.48
N ASP A 154 -1.18 16.23 -14.55
CA ASP A 154 -0.45 17.07 -13.59
C ASP A 154 0.13 16.24 -12.45
N ALA A 155 1.45 16.06 -12.43
CA ALA A 155 2.16 15.34 -11.38
C ALA A 155 2.03 15.96 -9.98
N ASN A 156 1.61 17.23 -9.88
CA ASN A 156 1.34 17.89 -8.61
C ASN A 156 -0.08 17.67 -8.09
N ASN A 157 -0.95 17.04 -8.87
CA ASN A 157 -2.34 16.76 -8.50
C ASN A 157 -2.62 15.26 -8.48
N MET A 158 -1.90 14.53 -7.64
CA MET A 158 -2.07 13.07 -7.50
C MET A 158 -3.44 12.71 -6.95
N GLY A 159 -4.05 13.57 -6.12
CA GLY A 159 -5.38 13.35 -5.58
C GLY A 159 -6.45 13.22 -6.69
N ALA A 160 -6.39 14.08 -7.71
CA ALA A 160 -7.30 14.01 -8.85
C ALA A 160 -7.12 12.74 -9.68
N ALA A 161 -5.89 12.22 -9.76
CA ALA A 161 -5.60 10.95 -10.45
C ALA A 161 -6.09 9.74 -9.65
N MET A 162 -5.97 9.76 -8.32
CA MET A 162 -6.30 8.62 -7.46
C MET A 162 -7.77 8.55 -7.04
N ALA A 163 -8.44 9.69 -6.88
CA ALA A 163 -9.81 9.75 -6.39
C ALA A 163 -10.83 8.94 -7.24
N PRO A 164 -10.76 8.95 -8.59
CA PRO A 164 -11.67 8.14 -9.40
C PRO A 164 -11.51 6.63 -9.17
N ALA A 165 -10.28 6.16 -9.01
CA ALA A 165 -10.01 4.74 -8.73
C ALA A 165 -10.48 4.34 -7.32
N ALA A 166 -10.31 5.21 -6.33
CA ALA A 166 -10.82 5.00 -4.98
C ALA A 166 -12.36 4.94 -4.98
N ALA A 167 -13.02 5.89 -5.64
CA ALA A 167 -14.48 5.93 -5.73
C ALA A 167 -15.03 4.69 -6.46
N ASP A 168 -14.44 4.26 -7.58
CA ASP A 168 -14.85 3.06 -8.32
C ASP A 168 -14.72 1.80 -7.46
N THR A 169 -13.61 1.65 -6.73
CA THR A 169 -13.41 0.49 -5.86
C THR A 169 -14.39 0.47 -4.68
N LEU A 170 -14.63 1.62 -4.05
CA LEU A 170 -15.62 1.73 -2.96
C LEU A 170 -17.03 1.40 -3.45
N LYS A 171 -17.44 1.99 -4.57
CA LYS A 171 -18.73 1.71 -5.20
C LYS A 171 -18.91 0.22 -5.50
N THR A 172 -17.90 -0.39 -6.11
CA THR A 172 -17.90 -1.83 -6.42
C THR A 172 -18.03 -2.65 -5.14
N HIS A 173 -17.25 -2.31 -4.11
CA HIS A 173 -17.27 -2.99 -2.82
C HIS A 173 -18.65 -2.93 -2.15
N PHE A 174 -19.27 -1.75 -2.10
CA PHE A 174 -20.61 -1.61 -1.53
C PHE A 174 -21.66 -2.39 -2.30
N SER A 175 -21.58 -2.36 -3.63
CA SER A 175 -22.49 -3.11 -4.49
C SER A 175 -22.35 -4.61 -4.34
N ASP A 176 -21.12 -5.13 -4.44
CA ASP A 176 -20.86 -6.58 -4.41
C ASP A 176 -21.22 -7.21 -3.07
N LEU A 177 -21.02 -6.48 -1.98
CA LEU A 177 -21.32 -6.97 -0.63
C LEU A 177 -22.71 -6.56 -0.13
N SER A 178 -23.46 -5.79 -0.92
CA SER A 178 -24.77 -5.22 -0.53
C SER A 178 -24.68 -4.46 0.80
N ARG A 179 -23.65 -3.61 0.95
CA ARG A 179 -23.38 -2.81 2.15
C ARG A 179 -23.45 -1.32 1.81
N SER A 180 -23.83 -0.51 2.79
CA SER A 180 -23.73 0.95 2.72
C SER A 180 -22.45 1.44 3.40
N PRO A 181 -22.02 2.69 3.17
CA PRO A 181 -20.90 3.28 3.92
C PRO A 181 -21.07 3.19 5.44
N ASP A 182 -22.28 3.34 5.96
CA ASP A 182 -22.62 3.28 7.40
C ASP A 182 -22.37 1.90 8.04
N TYR A 183 -22.15 0.87 7.23
CA TYR A 183 -21.74 -0.43 7.74
C TYR A 183 -20.33 -0.40 8.37
N TYR A 184 -19.52 0.56 8.00
CA TYR A 184 -18.12 0.68 8.39
C TYR A 184 -17.92 1.80 9.40
N ASP A 185 -17.23 1.53 10.49
CA ASP A 185 -16.83 2.55 11.47
C ASP A 185 -15.80 3.53 10.89
N ALA A 186 -14.97 3.07 9.94
CA ALA A 186 -14.00 3.90 9.24
C ALA A 186 -13.64 3.31 7.88
N ILE A 187 -13.36 4.19 6.91
CA ILE A 187 -12.88 3.84 5.57
C ILE A 187 -11.55 4.56 5.36
N PHE A 188 -10.50 3.80 5.10
CA PHE A 188 -9.16 4.32 4.85
C PHE A 188 -8.81 4.16 3.37
N THR A 189 -8.31 5.22 2.76
CA THR A 189 -7.77 5.20 1.40
C THR A 189 -6.26 5.50 1.42
N GLY A 190 -5.60 5.37 0.30
CA GLY A 190 -4.33 6.05 0.08
C GLY A 190 -4.49 7.55 0.31
N ASP A 191 -3.39 8.27 0.53
CA ASP A 191 -3.45 9.73 0.77
C ASP A 191 -3.92 10.46 -0.49
N LEU A 192 -5.21 10.76 -0.54
CA LEU A 192 -5.84 11.52 -1.61
C LEU A 192 -5.58 13.03 -1.49
N GLY A 193 -5.06 13.49 -0.35
CA GLY A 193 -5.02 14.90 0.00
C GLY A 193 -6.42 15.48 0.19
N ILE A 194 -6.50 16.77 0.53
CA ILE A 194 -7.79 17.43 0.75
C ILE A 194 -8.65 17.40 -0.50
N PHE A 195 -8.12 17.85 -1.63
CA PHE A 195 -8.87 17.94 -2.89
C PHE A 195 -9.26 16.58 -3.46
N GLY A 196 -8.37 15.59 -3.40
CA GLY A 196 -8.68 14.24 -3.84
C GLY A 196 -9.74 13.57 -2.98
N HIS A 197 -9.72 13.80 -1.66
CA HIS A 197 -10.76 13.34 -0.76
C HIS A 197 -12.13 13.95 -1.10
N GLU A 198 -12.20 15.27 -1.27
CA GLU A 198 -13.43 15.96 -1.69
C GLU A 198 -13.93 15.44 -3.04
N LEU A 199 -13.04 15.25 -4.01
CA LEU A 199 -13.40 14.72 -5.32
C LEU A 199 -13.95 13.28 -5.20
N CYS A 200 -13.31 12.42 -4.41
CA CYS A 200 -13.80 11.06 -4.17
C CYS A 200 -15.20 11.07 -3.57
N ALA A 201 -15.44 11.90 -2.55
CA ALA A 201 -16.76 12.07 -1.94
C ALA A 201 -17.81 12.55 -2.96
N HIS A 202 -17.48 13.54 -3.78
CA HIS A 202 -18.37 14.02 -4.84
C HIS A 202 -18.72 12.94 -5.86
N LEU A 203 -17.74 12.12 -6.27
CA LEU A 203 -17.99 11.01 -7.19
C LEU A 203 -18.94 9.98 -6.60
N LEU A 204 -18.78 9.65 -5.33
CA LEU A 204 -19.69 8.74 -4.62
C LEU A 204 -21.11 9.32 -4.49
N LEU A 205 -21.21 10.61 -4.12
CA LEU A 205 -22.50 11.30 -4.03
C LEU A 205 -23.26 11.33 -5.37
N ASN A 206 -22.57 11.53 -6.48
CA ASN A 206 -23.18 11.49 -7.82
C ASN A 206 -23.75 10.11 -8.16
N ASP A 207 -23.21 9.06 -7.57
CA ASP A 207 -23.72 7.69 -7.69
C ASP A 207 -24.75 7.33 -6.59
N GLY A 208 -25.19 8.31 -5.79
CA GLY A 208 -26.18 8.14 -4.73
C GLY A 208 -25.66 7.43 -3.47
N ILE A 209 -24.34 7.40 -3.28
CA ILE A 209 -23.69 6.81 -2.10
C ILE A 209 -23.36 7.95 -1.12
N THR A 210 -23.97 7.93 0.06
CA THR A 210 -23.85 8.98 1.11
C THR A 210 -23.27 8.43 2.38
#